data_9cc8912f4c851d2d135c96c751af0dc9
#
_entry.id   9cc8912f4c851d2d135c96c751af0dc9
#
_cell.length_a   1.000
_cell.length_b   1.000
_cell.length_c   1.000
_cell.angle_alpha   90.00
_cell.angle_beta   90.00
_cell.angle_gamma   90.00
#
_symmetry.space_group_name_H-M   'P 1'
#
loop_
_entity.id
_entity.type
_entity.pdbx_description
1 polymer ?
#
loop_
_entity_poly.entity_id
_entity_poly.type
_entity_poly.pdbx_seq_one_letter_code
_entity_poly.pdbx_strand_id
1 'polypeptide(L)'
;EIASCLVGSEMCIRDRVVEALVHVQNEVLRWIEHLPGAAVDDIWLDIWGVLLVYLFLGMAYYGFLRLTVRRVCFALLALLAVVSWHSLSIMSNAPRQGIAFYSVRGCPVVHCMADNRHSWLACTDSLPDMPRLCRALSPHWNRLRLETPRLVAGDYTTPGLSMRNQIVSYAGKCICLLSDNRWRNKNSSRPLSVDYLYISKGYQGGIEELTSLFSIGMVVLDSSLSDYYQNKIANNCVRLGIPYLLLSQKGSYRILL
;
A
#
# COMPACT_ATOMS: atom_id res chain seq x y z
N GLU A 1 24.95 -23.96 -55.10
CA GLU A 1 24.77 -22.51 -54.79
C GLU A 1 23.34 -22.00 -54.85
N ILE A 2 22.40 -22.68 -55.50
CA ILE A 2 20.97 -22.23 -55.63
C ILE A 2 20.16 -22.54 -54.35
N ALA A 3 20.51 -23.57 -53.57
CA ALA A 3 19.80 -23.94 -52.34
C ALA A 3 19.99 -22.97 -51.17
N SER A 4 21.16 -22.28 -51.13
CA SER A 4 21.48 -21.31 -50.07
C SER A 4 20.70 -20.00 -50.15
N CYS A 5 20.27 -19.60 -51.36
CA CYS A 5 19.51 -18.38 -51.59
C CYS A 5 18.01 -18.54 -51.21
N LEU A 6 17.43 -19.74 -51.35
CA LEU A 6 16.04 -20.02 -51.05
C LEU A 6 15.77 -20.03 -49.53
N VAL A 7 16.70 -20.57 -48.71
CA VAL A 7 16.57 -20.59 -47.25
C VAL A 7 16.63 -19.18 -46.66
N GLY A 8 17.44 -18.27 -47.23
CA GLY A 8 17.52 -16.88 -46.77
C GLY A 8 16.25 -16.07 -47.08
N SER A 9 15.58 -16.34 -48.20
CA SER A 9 14.35 -15.60 -48.56
C SER A 9 13.14 -16.04 -47.73
N GLU A 10 13.02 -17.31 -47.40
CA GLU A 10 11.96 -17.82 -46.53
C GLU A 10 12.05 -17.28 -45.10
N MET A 11 13.27 -17.17 -44.54
CA MET A 11 13.48 -16.54 -43.23
C MET A 11 13.05 -15.07 -43.24
N CYS A 12 13.46 -14.29 -44.27
CA CYS A 12 13.07 -12.89 -44.38
C CYS A 12 11.56 -12.65 -44.52
N ILE A 13 10.84 -13.57 -45.17
CA ILE A 13 9.38 -13.46 -45.30
C ILE A 13 8.69 -13.80 -43.96
N ARG A 14 9.16 -14.82 -43.26
CA ARG A 14 8.64 -15.16 -41.93
C ARG A 14 8.85 -14.04 -40.93
N ASP A 15 10.05 -13.44 -40.89
CA ASP A 15 10.38 -12.34 -40.02
C ASP A 15 9.52 -11.11 -40.28
N ARG A 16 9.29 -10.75 -41.55
CA ARG A 16 8.39 -9.64 -41.90
C ARG A 16 6.94 -9.89 -41.52
N VAL A 17 6.45 -11.12 -41.66
CA VAL A 17 5.08 -11.48 -41.24
C VAL A 17 4.93 -11.40 -39.71
N VAL A 18 5.91 -11.90 -38.98
CA VAL A 18 5.92 -11.80 -37.51
C VAL A 18 6.01 -10.34 -37.06
N GLU A 19 6.87 -9.56 -37.68
CA GLU A 19 7.01 -8.12 -37.39
C GLU A 19 5.69 -7.38 -37.65
N ALA A 20 5.04 -7.63 -38.80
CA ALA A 20 3.75 -7.04 -39.12
C ALA A 20 2.66 -7.44 -38.12
N LEU A 21 2.61 -8.72 -37.69
CA LEU A 21 1.66 -9.19 -36.69
C LEU A 21 1.89 -8.53 -35.35
N VAL A 22 3.14 -8.41 -34.90
CA VAL A 22 3.49 -7.74 -33.65
C VAL A 22 3.16 -6.26 -33.72
N HIS A 23 3.40 -5.62 -34.87
CA HIS A 23 3.04 -4.21 -35.06
C HIS A 23 1.53 -4.00 -34.98
N VAL A 24 0.75 -4.82 -35.68
CA VAL A 24 -0.72 -4.76 -35.63
C VAL A 24 -1.22 -5.01 -34.19
N GLN A 25 -0.66 -6.02 -33.51
CA GLN A 25 -1.02 -6.29 -32.11
C GLN A 25 -0.73 -5.08 -31.19
N ASN A 26 0.42 -4.46 -31.33
CA ASN A 26 0.79 -3.28 -30.55
C ASN A 26 -0.12 -2.08 -30.85
N GLU A 27 -0.47 -1.86 -32.13
CA GLU A 27 -1.40 -0.78 -32.50
C GLU A 27 -2.81 -1.02 -31.95
N VAL A 28 -3.31 -2.26 -32.01
CA VAL A 28 -4.61 -2.62 -31.43
C VAL A 28 -4.59 -2.40 -29.90
N LEU A 29 -3.51 -2.80 -29.22
CA LEU A 29 -3.38 -2.59 -27.77
C LEU A 29 -3.36 -1.09 -27.44
N ARG A 30 -2.61 -0.28 -28.18
CA ARG A 30 -2.60 1.18 -28.02
C ARG A 30 -3.99 1.80 -28.25
N TRP A 31 -4.68 1.32 -29.28
CA TRP A 31 -6.03 1.80 -29.57
C TRP A 31 -7.00 1.46 -28.42
N ILE A 32 -6.92 0.24 -27.87
CA ILE A 32 -7.70 -0.17 -26.71
C ILE A 32 -7.36 0.71 -25.49
N GLU A 33 -6.08 0.99 -25.25
CA GLU A 33 -5.62 1.83 -24.13
C GLU A 33 -6.21 3.25 -24.18
N HIS A 34 -6.45 3.80 -25.37
CA HIS A 34 -7.05 5.12 -25.55
C HIS A 34 -8.57 5.17 -25.44
N LEU A 35 -9.25 4.00 -25.35
CA LEU A 35 -10.69 3.97 -25.17
C LEU A 35 -11.06 4.45 -23.74
N PRO A 36 -12.04 5.38 -23.61
CA PRO A 36 -12.52 5.77 -22.31
C PRO A 36 -13.12 4.57 -21.58
N GLY A 37 -12.55 4.23 -20.43
CA GLY A 37 -12.95 3.06 -19.64
C GLY A 37 -12.25 1.76 -20.01
N ALA A 38 -11.19 1.79 -20.83
CA ALA A 38 -10.38 0.60 -21.18
C ALA A 38 -9.70 -0.03 -19.96
N ALA A 39 -9.32 0.79 -18.99
CA ALA A 39 -8.85 0.35 -17.68
C ALA A 39 -9.82 0.84 -16.61
N VAL A 40 -10.35 -0.06 -15.82
CA VAL A 40 -11.10 0.27 -14.62
C VAL A 40 -10.18 -0.05 -13.45
N ASP A 41 -9.52 0.99 -12.96
CA ASP A 41 -8.64 0.90 -11.81
C ASP A 41 -9.47 0.83 -10.51
N ASP A 42 -8.82 0.41 -9.43
CA ASP A 42 -9.39 0.42 -8.07
C ASP A 42 -10.56 -0.55 -7.80
N ILE A 43 -10.78 -1.55 -8.66
CA ILE A 43 -11.73 -2.62 -8.38
C ILE A 43 -11.07 -3.66 -7.47
N TRP A 44 -11.49 -3.65 -6.22
CA TRP A 44 -11.15 -4.75 -5.31
C TRP A 44 -12.34 -5.70 -5.20
N LEU A 45 -12.16 -6.92 -5.73
CA LEU A 45 -13.11 -8.01 -5.58
C LEU A 45 -12.50 -9.09 -4.69
N ASP A 46 -13.23 -9.49 -3.67
CA ASP A 46 -12.91 -10.68 -2.89
C ASP A 46 -13.16 -11.95 -3.72
N ILE A 47 -12.55 -13.07 -3.34
CA ILE A 47 -12.68 -14.33 -4.07
C ILE A 47 -14.15 -14.76 -4.26
N TRP A 48 -14.99 -14.49 -3.26
CA TRP A 48 -16.43 -14.75 -3.33
C TRP A 48 -17.14 -13.82 -4.32
N GLY A 49 -16.74 -12.56 -4.39
CA GLY A 49 -17.22 -11.61 -5.39
C GLY A 49 -16.90 -12.04 -6.81
N VAL A 50 -15.69 -12.52 -7.04
CA VAL A 50 -15.26 -13.06 -8.34
C VAL A 50 -16.09 -14.27 -8.74
N LEU A 51 -16.30 -15.22 -7.83
CA LEU A 51 -17.13 -16.41 -8.09
C LEU A 51 -18.59 -16.03 -8.43
N LEU A 52 -19.17 -15.07 -7.72
CA LEU A 52 -20.52 -14.58 -7.98
C LEU A 52 -20.62 -13.87 -9.34
N VAL A 53 -19.61 -13.10 -9.75
CA VAL A 53 -19.56 -12.49 -11.09
C VAL A 53 -19.50 -13.55 -12.17
N TYR A 54 -18.67 -14.60 -12.04
CA TYR A 54 -18.65 -15.70 -13.00
C TYR A 54 -19.96 -16.46 -13.04
N LEU A 55 -20.60 -16.70 -11.91
CA LEU A 55 -21.92 -17.32 -11.84
C LEU A 55 -22.97 -16.47 -12.58
N PHE A 56 -22.96 -15.15 -12.36
CA PHE A 56 -23.84 -14.22 -13.06
C PHE A 56 -23.61 -14.27 -14.58
N LEU A 57 -22.33 -14.18 -15.03
CA LEU A 57 -21.99 -14.25 -16.45
C LEU A 57 -22.44 -15.55 -17.09
N GLY A 58 -22.26 -16.67 -16.42
CA GLY A 58 -22.73 -17.99 -16.88
C GLY A 58 -24.25 -18.05 -17.01
N MET A 59 -24.98 -17.54 -16.01
CA MET A 59 -26.44 -17.47 -16.04
C MET A 59 -26.97 -16.50 -17.10
N ALA A 60 -26.32 -15.36 -17.27
CA ALA A 60 -26.65 -14.37 -18.30
C ALA A 60 -26.47 -14.96 -19.72
N TYR A 61 -25.32 -15.62 -19.96
CA TYR A 61 -25.04 -16.31 -21.22
C TYR A 61 -26.09 -17.40 -21.52
N TYR A 62 -26.40 -18.23 -20.52
CA TYR A 62 -27.42 -19.29 -20.66
C TYR A 62 -28.83 -18.73 -20.88
N GLY A 63 -29.14 -17.56 -20.25
CA GLY A 63 -30.38 -16.84 -20.45
C GLY A 63 -30.50 -16.25 -21.85
N PHE A 64 -29.38 -15.74 -22.40
CA PHE A 64 -29.32 -15.12 -23.73
C PHE A 64 -29.56 -16.16 -24.85
N LEU A 65 -29.04 -17.40 -24.70
CA LEU A 65 -29.21 -18.48 -25.69
C LEU A 65 -30.67 -18.89 -25.90
N ARG A 66 -31.49 -18.77 -24.87
CA ARG A 66 -32.92 -19.07 -24.94
C ARG A 66 -33.69 -18.16 -23.99
N LEU A 67 -34.22 -17.07 -24.49
CA LEU A 67 -34.99 -16.06 -23.76
C LEU A 67 -36.26 -16.66 -23.14
N THR A 68 -36.14 -17.22 -21.95
CA THR A 68 -37.30 -17.67 -21.16
C THR A 68 -37.35 -16.85 -19.87
N VAL A 69 -38.57 -16.46 -19.48
CA VAL A 69 -38.79 -15.62 -18.29
C VAL A 69 -38.09 -16.16 -17.04
N ARG A 70 -38.16 -17.51 -16.83
CA ARG A 70 -37.48 -18.13 -15.67
C ARG A 70 -35.97 -17.91 -15.66
N ARG A 71 -35.31 -18.00 -16.83
CA ARG A 71 -33.82 -17.83 -16.93
C ARG A 71 -33.42 -16.38 -16.72
N VAL A 72 -34.19 -15.45 -17.25
CA VAL A 72 -34.00 -14.03 -17.00
C VAL A 72 -34.13 -13.73 -15.50
N CYS A 73 -35.13 -14.29 -14.82
CA CYS A 73 -35.27 -14.15 -13.37
C CYS A 73 -34.05 -14.69 -12.60
N PHE A 74 -33.49 -15.85 -13.00
CA PHE A 74 -32.29 -16.40 -12.37
C PHE A 74 -31.05 -15.49 -12.61
N ALA A 75 -30.89 -14.92 -13.80
CA ALA A 75 -29.83 -13.97 -14.07
C ALA A 75 -29.97 -12.69 -13.23
N LEU A 76 -31.20 -12.18 -13.09
CA LEU A 76 -31.47 -11.03 -12.22
C LEU A 76 -31.23 -11.32 -10.73
N LEU A 77 -31.59 -12.52 -10.26
CA LEU A 77 -31.28 -12.94 -8.89
C LEU A 77 -29.77 -13.06 -8.66
N ALA A 78 -29.04 -13.59 -9.64
CA ALA A 78 -27.57 -13.65 -9.55
C ALA A 78 -26.96 -12.23 -9.55
N LEU A 79 -27.45 -11.32 -10.36
CA LEU A 79 -27.04 -9.91 -10.33
C LEU A 79 -27.31 -9.26 -8.96
N LEU A 80 -28.52 -9.49 -8.42
CA LEU A 80 -28.89 -9.00 -7.09
C LEU A 80 -27.92 -9.54 -6.02
N ALA A 81 -27.54 -10.83 -6.10
CA ALA A 81 -26.58 -11.43 -5.18
C ALA A 81 -25.20 -10.78 -5.29
N VAL A 82 -24.71 -10.50 -6.52
CA VAL A 82 -23.45 -9.77 -6.74
C VAL A 82 -23.50 -8.38 -6.10
N VAL A 83 -24.55 -7.62 -6.35
CA VAL A 83 -24.69 -6.25 -5.81
C VAL A 83 -24.81 -6.28 -4.28
N SER A 84 -25.60 -7.21 -3.74
CA SER A 84 -25.74 -7.39 -2.29
C SER A 84 -24.42 -7.74 -1.62
N TRP A 85 -23.68 -8.70 -2.19
CA TRP A 85 -22.36 -9.07 -1.70
C TRP A 85 -21.38 -7.91 -1.75
N HIS A 86 -21.38 -7.17 -2.85
CA HIS A 86 -20.54 -5.99 -2.99
C HIS A 86 -20.85 -4.93 -1.93
N SER A 87 -22.15 -4.66 -1.70
CA SER A 87 -22.60 -3.70 -0.66
C SER A 87 -22.20 -4.16 0.75
N LEU A 88 -22.37 -5.44 1.07
CA LEU A 88 -21.94 -6.01 2.36
C LEU A 88 -20.43 -5.93 2.53
N SER A 89 -19.67 -6.22 1.48
CA SER A 89 -18.20 -6.11 1.48
C SER A 89 -17.74 -4.66 1.70
N ILE A 90 -18.47 -3.66 1.19
CA ILE A 90 -18.20 -2.26 1.47
C ILE A 90 -18.36 -1.96 2.95
N MET A 91 -19.47 -2.39 3.54
CA MET A 91 -19.77 -2.10 4.94
C MET A 91 -18.79 -2.81 5.89
N SER A 92 -18.41 -4.06 5.60
CA SER A 92 -17.51 -4.83 6.44
C SER A 92 -16.06 -4.37 6.36
N ASN A 93 -15.62 -3.86 5.21
CA ASN A 93 -14.26 -3.36 4.99
C ASN A 93 -14.12 -1.85 5.20
N ALA A 94 -15.13 -1.19 5.78
CA ALA A 94 -15.05 0.23 6.10
C ALA A 94 -13.79 0.52 6.93
N PRO A 95 -12.98 1.50 6.55
CA PRO A 95 -11.74 1.80 7.25
C PRO A 95 -12.07 2.26 8.67
N ARG A 96 -11.48 1.57 9.63
CA ARG A 96 -11.50 1.98 11.04
C ARG A 96 -10.30 2.87 11.29
N GLN A 97 -10.43 3.80 12.22
CA GLN A 97 -9.32 4.61 12.67
C GLN A 97 -8.13 3.73 13.03
N GLY A 98 -6.95 4.12 12.59
CA GLY A 98 -5.76 3.31 12.84
C GLY A 98 -4.48 3.95 12.32
N ILE A 99 -3.38 3.34 12.75
CA ILE A 99 -2.04 3.70 12.33
C ILE A 99 -1.43 2.48 11.64
N ALA A 100 -0.84 2.67 10.46
CA ALA A 100 -0.13 1.60 9.77
C ALA A 100 1.33 2.01 9.53
N PHE A 101 2.25 1.13 9.92
CA PHE A 101 3.66 1.22 9.62
C PHE A 101 3.95 0.36 8.40
N TYR A 102 4.41 0.97 7.31
CA TYR A 102 4.65 0.25 6.07
C TYR A 102 6.11 -0.18 5.93
N SER A 103 6.30 -1.40 5.45
CA SER A 103 7.62 -1.92 5.10
C SER A 103 7.86 -1.75 3.60
N VAL A 104 8.11 -0.51 3.16
CA VAL A 104 8.44 -0.20 1.77
C VAL A 104 9.90 0.26 1.71
N ARG A 105 10.75 -0.55 1.06
CA ARG A 105 12.18 -0.29 0.99
C ARG A 105 12.50 1.09 0.40
N GLY A 106 13.18 1.92 1.18
CA GLY A 106 13.58 3.28 0.79
C GLY A 106 12.50 4.36 0.93
N CYS A 107 11.31 4.01 1.43
CA CYS A 107 10.21 4.95 1.66
C CYS A 107 9.66 4.79 3.09
N PRO A 108 10.37 5.28 4.11
CA PRO A 108 9.91 5.21 5.50
C PRO A 108 8.70 6.13 5.67
N VAL A 109 7.52 5.55 5.88
CA VAL A 109 6.26 6.29 6.05
C VAL A 109 5.37 5.65 7.09
N VAL A 110 4.63 6.49 7.79
CA VAL A 110 3.58 6.11 8.74
C VAL A 110 2.25 6.62 8.23
N HIS A 111 1.29 5.74 8.10
CA HIS A 111 -0.04 6.04 7.59
C HIS A 111 -1.03 6.20 8.76
N CYS A 112 -1.59 7.37 8.90
CA CYS A 112 -2.65 7.68 9.86
C CYS A 112 -3.99 7.70 9.11
N MET A 113 -4.89 6.79 9.45
CA MET A 113 -6.18 6.59 8.79
C MET A 113 -7.31 7.01 9.70
N ALA A 114 -8.08 8.04 9.33
CA ALA A 114 -9.27 8.46 10.06
C ALA A 114 -10.55 7.85 9.46
N ASP A 115 -10.72 8.00 8.16
CA ASP A 115 -11.86 7.47 7.40
C ASP A 115 -11.44 7.23 5.93
N ASN A 116 -12.40 6.94 5.05
CA ASN A 116 -12.14 6.69 3.62
C ASN A 116 -11.45 7.86 2.90
N ARG A 117 -11.78 9.10 3.28
CA ARG A 117 -11.34 10.33 2.62
C ARG A 117 -10.21 11.02 3.34
N HIS A 118 -10.11 10.82 4.65
CA HIS A 118 -9.13 11.48 5.49
C HIS A 118 -8.07 10.49 5.95
N SER A 119 -6.99 10.44 5.21
CA SER A 119 -5.81 9.67 5.59
C SER A 119 -4.53 10.43 5.22
N TRP A 120 -3.51 10.27 6.05
CA TRP A 120 -2.26 11.01 5.95
C TRP A 120 -1.08 10.06 5.99
N LEU A 121 -0.15 10.25 5.07
CA LEU A 121 1.16 9.61 5.09
C LEU A 121 2.17 10.57 5.70
N ALA A 122 2.48 10.36 6.96
CA ALA A 122 3.54 11.10 7.64
C ALA A 122 4.89 10.52 7.23
N CYS A 123 5.73 11.36 6.65
CA CYS A 123 7.11 11.03 6.31
C CYS A 123 8.07 11.97 7.00
N THR A 124 9.32 11.57 7.06
CA THR A 124 10.43 12.40 7.52
C THR A 124 10.72 13.54 6.52
N ASP A 125 11.69 14.38 6.76
CA ASP A 125 11.98 15.58 5.95
C ASP A 125 12.27 15.30 4.45
N SER A 126 12.59 14.06 4.08
CA SER A 126 12.77 13.67 2.70
C SER A 126 11.45 13.18 2.10
N LEU A 127 11.02 13.80 1.00
CA LEU A 127 9.84 13.35 0.24
C LEU A 127 10.10 11.94 -0.31
N PRO A 128 9.21 10.98 -0.05
CA PRO A 128 9.33 9.63 -0.59
C PRO A 128 9.05 9.63 -2.10
N ASP A 129 9.55 8.61 -2.80
CA ASP A 129 9.20 8.34 -4.20
C ASP A 129 7.72 7.91 -4.28
N MET A 130 6.84 8.87 -4.56
CA MET A 130 5.39 8.66 -4.62
C MET A 130 4.98 7.59 -5.64
N PRO A 131 5.48 7.55 -6.89
CA PRO A 131 5.18 6.48 -7.83
C PRO A 131 5.49 5.09 -7.30
N ARG A 132 6.61 4.93 -6.62
CA ARG A 132 7.01 3.67 -5.99
C ARG A 132 6.11 3.32 -4.82
N LEU A 133 5.79 4.30 -3.98
CA LEU A 133 4.94 4.13 -2.82
C LEU A 133 3.51 3.75 -3.24
N CYS A 134 2.93 4.47 -4.21
CA CYS A 134 1.60 4.17 -4.75
C CYS A 134 1.57 2.75 -5.34
N ARG A 135 2.55 2.36 -6.16
CA ARG A 135 2.61 1.01 -6.72
C ARG A 135 2.65 -0.09 -5.66
N ALA A 136 3.36 0.15 -4.55
CA ALA A 136 3.47 -0.81 -3.47
C ALA A 136 2.22 -0.88 -2.58
N LEU A 137 1.53 0.25 -2.37
CA LEU A 137 0.48 0.39 -1.36
C LEU A 137 -0.94 0.52 -1.93
N SER A 138 -1.11 0.85 -3.22
CA SER A 138 -2.45 0.95 -3.84
C SER A 138 -3.30 -0.31 -3.64
N PRO A 139 -2.78 -1.56 -3.72
CA PRO A 139 -3.61 -2.73 -3.46
C PRO A 139 -4.16 -2.76 -2.02
N HIS A 140 -3.38 -2.25 -1.06
CA HIS A 140 -3.82 -2.16 0.33
C HIS A 140 -4.84 -1.04 0.53
N TRP A 141 -4.62 0.13 -0.08
CA TRP A 141 -5.56 1.25 -0.01
C TRP A 141 -6.88 0.90 -0.69
N ASN A 142 -6.83 0.27 -1.87
CA ASN A 142 -8.02 -0.17 -2.60
C ASN A 142 -8.81 -1.21 -1.82
N ARG A 143 -8.12 -2.16 -1.16
CA ARG A 143 -8.78 -3.13 -0.26
C ARG A 143 -9.53 -2.44 0.87
N LEU A 144 -8.95 -1.38 1.44
CA LEU A 144 -9.55 -0.58 2.51
C LEU A 144 -10.46 0.54 1.96
N ARG A 145 -10.56 0.68 0.63
CA ARG A 145 -11.31 1.73 -0.06
C ARG A 145 -10.93 3.13 0.41
N LEU A 146 -9.65 3.34 0.66
CA LEU A 146 -9.10 4.64 0.98
C LEU A 146 -8.84 5.42 -0.30
N GLU A 147 -9.22 6.69 -0.32
CA GLU A 147 -8.71 7.63 -1.32
C GLU A 147 -7.19 7.76 -1.16
N THR A 148 -6.51 8.24 -2.20
CA THR A 148 -5.06 8.45 -2.16
C THR A 148 -4.70 9.30 -0.95
N PRO A 149 -3.88 8.79 -0.02
CA PRO A 149 -3.56 9.50 1.21
C PRO A 149 -2.81 10.80 0.93
N ARG A 150 -3.05 11.81 1.76
CA ARG A 150 -2.30 13.06 1.68
C ARG A 150 -0.90 12.88 2.29
N LEU A 151 0.12 13.24 1.52
CA LEU A 151 1.49 13.23 2.01
C LEU A 151 1.72 14.43 2.93
N VAL A 152 2.28 14.16 4.10
CA VAL A 152 2.65 15.17 5.11
C VAL A 152 4.13 15.06 5.37
N ALA A 153 4.87 16.10 5.01
CA ALA A 153 6.29 16.24 5.28
C ALA A 153 6.52 17.61 5.99
N GLY A 154 7.31 17.59 7.07
CA GLY A 154 7.55 18.80 7.88
C GLY A 154 6.39 19.14 8.82
N ASP A 155 6.37 20.38 9.29
CA ASP A 155 5.36 20.82 10.25
C ASP A 155 3.99 21.01 9.57
N TYR A 156 2.99 20.30 10.08
CA TYR A 156 1.65 20.27 9.54
C TYR A 156 0.61 20.10 10.65
N THR A 157 -0.49 20.83 10.57
CA THR A 157 -1.56 20.75 11.58
C THR A 157 -2.92 20.80 10.90
N THR A 158 -3.76 19.80 11.19
CA THR A 158 -5.18 19.74 10.82
C THR A 158 -6.00 19.27 12.04
N PRO A 159 -7.33 19.38 12.01
CA PRO A 159 -8.16 18.95 13.14
C PRO A 159 -7.98 17.47 13.54
N GLY A 160 -7.50 16.61 12.65
CA GLY A 160 -7.31 15.18 12.92
C GLY A 160 -5.86 14.75 13.13
N LEU A 161 -4.88 15.55 12.70
CA LEU A 161 -3.47 15.19 12.75
C LEU A 161 -2.61 16.43 12.96
N SER A 162 -1.66 16.35 13.88
CA SER A 162 -0.63 17.38 14.08
C SER A 162 0.75 16.74 13.97
N MET A 163 1.60 17.31 13.15
CA MET A 163 3.01 16.93 13.01
C MET A 163 3.87 18.15 13.26
N ARG A 164 4.79 18.07 14.23
CA ARG A 164 5.79 19.12 14.54
C ARG A 164 7.11 18.46 14.92
N ASN A 165 8.19 18.93 14.36
CA ASN A 165 9.54 18.41 14.65
C ASN A 165 9.62 16.87 14.53
N GLN A 166 8.98 16.26 13.52
CA GLN A 166 8.89 14.81 13.35
C GLN A 166 8.13 14.05 14.47
N ILE A 167 7.38 14.78 15.29
CA ILE A 167 6.45 14.17 16.25
C ILE A 167 5.04 14.31 15.70
N VAL A 168 4.42 13.18 15.45
CA VAL A 168 3.04 13.06 14.94
C VAL A 168 2.12 12.78 16.10
N SER A 169 1.11 13.63 16.28
CA SER A 169 0.01 13.38 17.20
C SER A 169 -1.25 13.08 16.41
N TYR A 170 -1.80 11.88 16.63
CA TYR A 170 -2.97 11.38 15.92
C TYR A 170 -3.84 10.52 16.86
N ALA A 171 -5.14 10.83 16.95
CA ALA A 171 -6.13 10.10 17.75
C ALA A 171 -5.65 9.81 19.20
N GLY A 172 -5.02 10.78 19.84
CA GLY A 172 -4.48 10.64 21.20
C GLY A 172 -3.18 9.82 21.30
N LYS A 173 -2.63 9.36 20.19
CA LYS A 173 -1.34 8.68 20.11
C LYS A 173 -0.24 9.61 19.64
N CYS A 174 0.94 9.45 20.24
CA CYS A 174 2.14 10.22 19.92
C CYS A 174 3.16 9.29 19.24
N ILE A 175 3.57 9.65 18.00
CA ILE A 175 4.53 8.90 17.21
C ILE A 175 5.73 9.81 16.93
N CYS A 176 6.93 9.39 17.32
CA CYS A 176 8.15 10.10 16.98
C CYS A 176 8.85 9.42 15.80
N LEU A 177 9.07 10.17 14.71
CA LEU A 177 9.76 9.70 13.51
C LEU A 177 11.23 10.06 13.61
N LEU A 178 12.11 9.06 13.66
CA LEU A 178 13.55 9.26 13.75
C LEU A 178 14.23 8.88 12.44
N SER A 179 14.64 9.88 11.67
CA SER A 179 15.42 9.72 10.43
C SER A 179 16.76 10.43 10.48
N ASP A 180 17.03 11.16 11.55
CA ASP A 180 18.25 11.94 11.73
C ASP A 180 18.72 11.97 13.20
N ASN A 181 19.80 12.66 13.47
CA ASN A 181 20.41 12.76 14.80
C ASN A 181 19.98 14.00 15.58
N ARG A 182 18.88 14.69 15.22
CA ARG A 182 18.43 15.95 15.86
C ARG A 182 18.17 15.82 17.37
N TRP A 183 17.83 14.63 17.84
CA TRP A 183 17.55 14.35 19.25
C TRP A 183 18.76 13.82 20.01
N ARG A 184 19.87 13.61 19.34
CA ARG A 184 21.10 13.12 19.98
C ARG A 184 21.70 14.17 20.93
N ASN A 185 22.27 13.71 22.02
CA ASN A 185 22.92 14.58 23.04
C ASN A 185 21.98 15.65 23.65
N LYS A 186 20.67 15.41 23.61
CA LYS A 186 19.70 16.27 24.30
C LYS A 186 19.21 15.54 25.55
N ASN A 187 18.99 16.31 26.60
CA ASN A 187 18.39 15.84 27.85
C ASN A 187 17.19 16.70 28.20
N SER A 188 16.17 16.07 28.78
CA SER A 188 14.99 16.78 29.26
C SER A 188 14.73 16.43 30.71
N SER A 189 14.41 17.44 31.53
CA SER A 189 13.95 17.23 32.89
C SER A 189 12.57 16.56 32.95
N ARG A 190 11.82 16.56 31.84
CA ARG A 190 10.50 15.96 31.72
C ARG A 190 10.44 15.16 30.42
N PRO A 191 10.57 13.83 30.47
CA PRO A 191 10.47 12.98 29.29
C PRO A 191 9.10 13.13 28.62
N LEU A 192 9.08 13.26 27.29
CA LEU A 192 7.86 13.25 26.51
C LEU A 192 7.34 11.81 26.35
N SER A 193 6.08 11.59 26.67
CA SER A 193 5.45 10.28 26.42
C SER A 193 5.23 10.06 24.95
N VAL A 194 5.83 9.01 24.38
CA VAL A 194 5.74 8.62 22.98
C VAL A 194 5.24 7.17 22.92
N ASP A 195 4.05 6.96 22.33
CA ASP A 195 3.50 5.61 22.19
C ASP A 195 4.34 4.77 21.22
N TYR A 196 4.77 5.36 20.09
CA TYR A 196 5.54 4.67 19.06
C TYR A 196 6.75 5.49 18.63
N LEU A 197 7.92 4.89 18.78
CA LEU A 197 9.18 5.44 18.31
C LEU A 197 9.57 4.74 17.01
N TYR A 198 9.36 5.41 15.86
CA TYR A 198 9.66 4.87 14.54
C TYR A 198 11.05 5.27 14.10
N ILE A 199 11.95 4.31 13.95
CA ILE A 199 13.35 4.53 13.58
C ILE A 199 13.61 4.08 12.15
N SER A 200 14.06 5.02 11.31
CA SER A 200 14.43 4.79 9.91
C SER A 200 15.90 5.12 9.64
N LYS A 201 16.34 4.86 8.41
CA LYS A 201 17.69 5.14 7.97
C LYS A 201 18.05 6.62 8.19
N GLY A 202 19.23 6.85 8.78
CA GLY A 202 19.75 8.21 9.08
C GLY A 202 20.00 8.44 10.56
N TYR A 203 19.23 7.78 11.45
CA TYR A 203 19.52 7.81 12.89
C TYR A 203 20.71 6.87 13.20
N GLN A 204 21.68 7.40 13.95
CA GLN A 204 22.92 6.68 14.32
C GLN A 204 23.14 6.57 15.84
N GLY A 205 22.21 7.07 16.66
CA GLY A 205 22.28 7.02 18.12
C GLY A 205 21.87 5.67 18.72
N GLY A 206 21.98 5.56 20.04
CA GLY A 206 21.46 4.45 20.83
C GLY A 206 20.07 4.71 21.37
N ILE A 207 19.32 3.68 21.70
CA ILE A 207 18.01 3.81 22.40
C ILE A 207 18.19 4.41 23.79
N GLU A 208 19.29 4.14 24.45
CA GLU A 208 19.60 4.65 25.80
C GLU A 208 19.63 6.18 25.86
N GLU A 209 20.17 6.83 24.81
CA GLU A 209 20.18 8.28 24.73
C GLU A 209 18.74 8.85 24.63
N LEU A 210 17.84 8.10 24.01
CA LEU A 210 16.47 8.53 23.80
C LEU A 210 15.57 8.32 25.02
N THR A 211 15.89 7.38 25.90
CA THR A 211 15.12 7.16 27.14
C THR A 211 15.22 8.32 28.11
N SER A 212 16.25 9.17 27.99
CA SER A 212 16.35 10.42 28.76
C SER A 212 15.40 11.50 28.27
N LEU A 213 14.97 11.43 26.99
CA LEU A 213 14.08 12.40 26.34
C LEU A 213 12.65 11.91 26.25
N PHE A 214 12.46 10.63 26.02
CA PHE A 214 11.18 10.00 25.70
C PHE A 214 10.85 8.86 26.64
N SER A 215 9.62 8.84 27.14
CA SER A 215 9.02 7.65 27.73
C SER A 215 8.40 6.83 26.60
N ILE A 216 9.08 5.75 26.18
CA ILE A 216 8.79 5.00 24.97
C ILE A 216 7.86 3.84 25.25
N GLY A 217 6.70 3.79 24.59
CA GLY A 217 5.77 2.67 24.66
C GLY A 217 6.23 1.48 23.81
N MET A 218 6.59 1.71 22.54
CA MET A 218 7.07 0.68 21.62
C MET A 218 8.03 1.27 20.60
N VAL A 219 9.08 0.53 20.25
CA VAL A 219 10.02 0.89 19.19
C VAL A 219 9.65 0.14 17.89
N VAL A 220 9.51 0.88 16.79
CA VAL A 220 9.26 0.32 15.46
C VAL A 220 10.48 0.56 14.59
N LEU A 221 11.11 -0.52 14.12
CA LEU A 221 12.32 -0.47 13.30
C LEU A 221 11.95 -0.66 11.82
N ASP A 222 12.27 0.35 11.02
CA ASP A 222 12.00 0.33 9.59
C ASP A 222 12.93 -0.62 8.82
N SER A 223 12.44 -1.14 7.70
CA SER A 223 13.18 -2.01 6.79
C SER A 223 14.34 -1.32 6.05
N SER A 224 14.44 0.01 6.12
CA SER A 224 15.57 0.79 5.57
C SER A 224 16.85 0.69 6.41
N LEU A 225 16.75 0.25 7.66
CA LEU A 225 17.89 0.04 8.54
C LEU A 225 18.67 -1.22 8.14
N SER A 226 20.00 -1.19 8.27
CA SER A 226 20.83 -2.40 8.08
C SER A 226 20.54 -3.43 9.16
N ASP A 227 20.68 -4.72 8.81
CA ASP A 227 20.40 -5.84 9.73
C ASP A 227 21.27 -5.75 11.01
N TYR A 228 22.52 -5.33 10.86
CA TYR A 228 23.40 -5.09 12.00
C TYR A 228 22.82 -4.06 12.96
N TYR A 229 22.31 -2.96 12.42
CA TYR A 229 21.77 -1.87 13.22
C TYR A 229 20.42 -2.23 13.84
N GLN A 230 19.56 -2.94 13.11
CA GLN A 230 18.31 -3.48 13.63
C GLN A 230 18.56 -4.40 14.83
N ASN A 231 19.49 -5.35 14.70
CA ASN A 231 19.86 -6.28 15.78
C ASN A 231 20.45 -5.56 16.98
N LYS A 232 21.31 -4.57 16.77
CA LYS A 232 21.88 -3.74 17.83
C LYS A 232 20.79 -3.03 18.64
N ILE A 233 19.85 -2.38 17.97
CA ILE A 233 18.76 -1.66 18.62
C ILE A 233 17.81 -2.65 19.31
N ALA A 234 17.46 -3.78 18.67
CA ALA A 234 16.60 -4.81 19.25
C ALA A 234 17.19 -5.36 20.55
N ASN A 235 18.49 -5.68 20.58
CA ASN A 235 19.16 -6.13 21.79
C ASN A 235 19.13 -5.09 22.91
N ASN A 236 19.28 -3.82 22.58
CA ASN A 236 19.18 -2.72 23.55
C ASN A 236 17.73 -2.58 24.08
N CYS A 237 16.72 -2.73 23.21
CA CYS A 237 15.31 -2.76 23.63
C CYS A 237 15.03 -3.91 24.60
N VAL A 238 15.52 -5.11 24.32
CA VAL A 238 15.40 -6.25 25.24
C VAL A 238 16.02 -5.95 26.60
N ARG A 239 17.24 -5.38 26.61
CA ARG A 239 17.92 -5.02 27.85
C ARG A 239 17.18 -3.97 28.67
N LEU A 240 16.52 -3.03 28.01
CA LEU A 240 15.75 -1.95 28.64
C LEU A 240 14.28 -2.34 28.92
N GLY A 241 13.85 -3.54 28.54
CA GLY A 241 12.47 -3.98 28.71
C GLY A 241 11.45 -3.24 27.82
N ILE A 242 11.90 -2.62 26.71
CA ILE A 242 11.03 -1.87 25.79
C ILE A 242 10.54 -2.79 24.68
N PRO A 243 9.21 -2.88 24.46
CA PRO A 243 8.66 -3.62 23.32
C PRO A 243 9.18 -3.09 22.00
N TYR A 244 9.50 -3.98 21.06
CA TYR A 244 9.96 -3.55 19.72
C TYR A 244 9.34 -4.38 18.60
N LEU A 245 9.30 -3.82 17.40
CA LEU A 245 8.76 -4.40 16.18
C LEU A 245 9.76 -4.22 15.03
N LEU A 246 10.11 -5.31 14.37
CA LEU A 246 10.97 -5.32 13.17
C LEU A 246 10.08 -5.41 11.93
N LEU A 247 9.96 -4.32 11.14
CA LEU A 247 9.18 -4.34 9.91
C LEU A 247 9.84 -5.19 8.81
N SER A 248 11.16 -5.38 8.86
CA SER A 248 11.88 -6.26 7.93
C SER A 248 11.47 -7.73 8.05
N GLN A 249 11.09 -8.18 9.25
CA GLN A 249 10.68 -9.56 9.51
C GLN A 249 9.16 -9.73 9.47
N LYS A 250 8.42 -8.81 10.07
CA LYS A 250 6.97 -8.90 10.22
C LYS A 250 6.19 -8.33 9.03
N GLY A 251 6.85 -7.55 8.18
CA GLY A 251 6.19 -6.79 7.12
C GLY A 251 5.47 -5.55 7.67
N SER A 252 4.52 -5.03 6.88
CA SER A 252 3.72 -3.88 7.31
C SER A 252 2.83 -4.24 8.50
N TYR A 253 2.71 -3.33 9.46
CA TYR A 253 1.98 -3.55 10.70
C TYR A 253 0.92 -2.48 10.91
N ARG A 254 -0.32 -2.90 11.20
CA ARG A 254 -1.45 -2.01 11.43
C ARG A 254 -1.95 -2.12 12.86
N ILE A 255 -2.23 -0.99 13.45
CA ILE A 255 -2.82 -0.84 14.78
C ILE A 255 -4.19 -0.19 14.59
N LEU A 256 -5.23 -0.81 15.10
CA LEU A 256 -6.57 -0.24 15.18
C LEU A 256 -6.68 0.55 16.49
N LEU A 257 -7.28 1.72 16.41
CA LEU A 257 -7.47 2.64 17.54
C LEU A 257 -8.91 2.65 18.01
#